data_1f90cc38dd4da919672d69ac2e04c13a
#
_entry.id   1f90cc38dd4da919672d69ac2e04c13a
#
_cell.length_a   1.000
_cell.length_b   1.000
_cell.length_c   1.000
_cell.angle_alpha   90.00
_cell.angle_beta   90.00
_cell.angle_gamma   90.00
#
_symmetry.space_group_name_H-M   'P 1'
#
loop_
_entity.id
_entity.type
_entity.pdbx_description
1 polymer ?
#
loop_
_entity_poly.entity_id
_entity_poly.type
_entity_poly.pdbx_seq_one_letter_code
_entity_poly.pdbx_strand_id
1 'polypeptide(L)'
;MAKTTKKTQSDNPISEKNRGRERAQQLKKQKQRRKMTNIAIGLGLFAIVAVAMIFFANQPAEAPIPEGTIERYAQLPQLVTENNFYRLGNPAAPVQVVEYSSYTCPACLNFYQTSMDAVLNLVREGVISYTFIPRFVGTYQNAEGAASAAFCAGEQGMYFEYHDMLFAWQTQYGNTAFRRNRLISGAEELGLNTDAFRSCLSSNRASNHISNANRDAESRGFVGAPITTVNGTQINTNVNELVSYAYTMQGSQPARPPMPLDETLPPSASDPVDDPVNTETDTETTIEEEAISEEPVETATTSEADETDEATEPTATSTDETDASTDEPADTDDE
;
A
#
# COMPACT_ATOMS: atom_id res chain seq x y z
N MET A 1 -0.15 103.24 -32.96
CA MET A 1 1.03 102.70 -32.27
C MET A 1 0.54 101.77 -31.20
N ALA A 2 0.57 100.47 -31.39
CA ALA A 2 0.17 99.43 -30.39
C ALA A 2 1.41 98.78 -29.85
N LYS A 3 1.64 98.95 -28.54
CA LYS A 3 2.76 98.32 -27.84
C LYS A 3 2.34 96.90 -27.41
N THR A 4 2.96 95.89 -28.00
CA THR A 4 2.82 94.51 -27.62
C THR A 4 3.72 94.27 -26.39
N THR A 5 3.08 94.02 -25.25
CA THR A 5 3.77 93.59 -24.02
C THR A 5 3.99 92.08 -24.02
N LYS A 6 5.23 91.66 -24.19
CA LYS A 6 5.71 90.26 -24.06
C LYS A 6 5.74 89.89 -22.55
N LYS A 7 4.84 89.01 -22.16
CA LYS A 7 4.77 88.44 -20.78
C LYS A 7 5.84 87.36 -20.68
N THR A 8 6.94 87.71 -20.03
CA THR A 8 7.99 86.73 -19.67
C THR A 8 7.48 85.79 -18.59
N GLN A 9 7.31 84.57 -18.96
CA GLN A 9 6.91 83.49 -18.03
C GLN A 9 8.14 83.07 -17.23
N SER A 10 8.19 83.44 -15.94
CA SER A 10 9.25 83.05 -15.02
C SER A 10 9.10 81.59 -14.71
N ASP A 11 9.93 80.73 -15.25
CA ASP A 11 10.02 79.31 -14.93
C ASP A 11 10.64 79.17 -13.52
N ASN A 12 9.78 78.81 -12.55
CA ASN A 12 10.17 78.59 -11.18
C ASN A 12 10.86 77.22 -11.00
N PRO A 13 12.18 77.17 -10.72
CA PRO A 13 12.94 75.90 -10.63
C PRO A 13 12.48 74.94 -9.55
N ILE A 14 11.75 75.45 -8.57
CA ILE A 14 11.12 74.63 -7.50
C ILE A 14 9.98 73.77 -8.06
N SER A 15 9.27 74.27 -9.07
CA SER A 15 8.18 73.54 -9.72
C SER A 15 8.67 72.36 -10.56
N GLU A 16 9.82 72.47 -11.26
CA GLU A 16 10.40 71.37 -12.04
C GLU A 16 10.96 70.24 -11.18
N LYS A 17 11.60 70.57 -10.05
CA LYS A 17 12.11 69.61 -9.11
C LYS A 17 11.02 68.76 -8.46
N ASN A 18 9.87 69.37 -8.18
CA ASN A 18 8.69 68.68 -7.62
C ASN A 18 8.03 67.75 -8.67
N ARG A 19 7.89 68.21 -9.92
CA ARG A 19 7.39 67.35 -11.03
C ARG A 19 8.30 66.17 -11.30
N GLY A 20 9.63 66.34 -11.20
CA GLY A 20 10.59 65.23 -11.32
C GLY A 20 10.43 64.20 -10.20
N ARG A 21 10.22 64.60 -8.96
CA ARG A 21 10.02 63.72 -7.81
C ARG A 21 8.69 62.95 -7.93
N GLU A 22 7.61 63.60 -8.36
CA GLU A 22 6.33 62.97 -8.59
C GLU A 22 6.36 61.91 -9.68
N ARG A 23 7.04 62.22 -10.81
CA ARG A 23 7.24 61.21 -11.90
C ARG A 23 8.07 60.02 -11.42
N ALA A 24 9.12 60.26 -10.63
CA ALA A 24 9.96 59.19 -10.09
C ALA A 24 9.14 58.30 -9.10
N GLN A 25 8.28 58.90 -8.28
CA GLN A 25 7.38 58.15 -7.38
C GLN A 25 6.32 57.36 -8.16
N GLN A 26 5.73 57.92 -9.22
CA GLN A 26 4.77 57.24 -10.08
C GLN A 26 5.42 56.04 -10.78
N LEU A 27 6.64 56.18 -11.31
CA LEU A 27 7.39 55.10 -11.94
C LEU A 27 7.72 53.96 -10.94
N LYS A 28 8.10 54.32 -9.70
CA LYS A 28 8.33 53.33 -8.62
C LYS A 28 7.04 52.56 -8.29
N LYS A 29 5.90 53.24 -8.12
CA LYS A 29 4.60 52.65 -7.90
C LYS A 29 4.16 51.74 -9.04
N GLN A 30 4.41 52.18 -10.28
CA GLN A 30 4.10 51.37 -11.48
C GLN A 30 4.95 50.09 -11.56
N LYS A 31 6.26 50.22 -11.31
CA LYS A 31 7.16 49.03 -11.23
C LYS A 31 6.74 48.06 -10.11
N GLN A 32 6.37 48.59 -8.96
CA GLN A 32 5.90 47.76 -7.85
C GLN A 32 4.58 47.07 -8.16
N ARG A 33 3.62 47.78 -8.76
CA ARG A 33 2.34 47.16 -9.23
C ARG A 33 2.58 46.05 -10.22
N ARG A 34 3.47 46.27 -11.25
CA ARG A 34 3.80 45.23 -12.23
C ARG A 34 4.45 44.01 -11.55
N LYS A 35 5.35 44.20 -10.58
CA LYS A 35 5.93 43.08 -9.81
C LYS A 35 4.86 42.31 -9.03
N MET A 36 3.98 43.02 -8.34
CA MET A 36 2.87 42.38 -7.60
C MET A 36 1.91 41.63 -8.53
N THR A 37 1.58 42.21 -9.71
CA THR A 37 0.74 41.54 -10.70
C THR A 37 1.41 40.28 -11.23
N ASN A 38 2.71 40.33 -11.56
CA ASN A 38 3.43 39.14 -12.04
C ASN A 38 3.51 38.04 -10.97
N ILE A 39 3.72 38.41 -9.68
CA ILE A 39 3.68 37.47 -8.56
C ILE A 39 2.28 36.84 -8.41
N ALA A 40 1.23 37.66 -8.49
CA ALA A 40 -0.15 37.19 -8.41
C ALA A 40 -0.50 36.22 -9.55
N ILE A 41 -0.06 36.54 -10.79
CA ILE A 41 -0.22 35.65 -11.95
C ILE A 41 0.54 34.33 -11.74
N GLY A 42 1.80 34.41 -11.25
CA GLY A 42 2.60 33.22 -10.96
C GLY A 42 1.97 32.31 -9.92
N LEU A 43 1.47 32.87 -8.83
CA LEU A 43 0.75 32.13 -7.79
C LEU A 43 -0.56 31.52 -8.33
N GLY A 44 -1.30 32.28 -9.17
CA GLY A 44 -2.52 31.77 -9.80
C GLY A 44 -2.25 30.58 -10.74
N LEU A 45 -1.21 30.66 -11.56
CA LEU A 45 -0.80 29.57 -12.44
C LEU A 45 -0.32 28.34 -11.61
N PHE A 46 0.46 28.57 -10.55
CA PHE A 46 0.88 27.49 -9.65
C PHE A 46 -0.31 26.79 -9.00
N ALA A 47 -1.31 27.55 -8.52
CA ALA A 47 -2.51 26.98 -7.94
C ALA A 47 -3.31 26.14 -8.97
N ILE A 48 -3.43 26.61 -10.21
CA ILE A 48 -4.11 25.88 -11.29
C ILE A 48 -3.37 24.56 -11.59
N VAL A 49 -2.04 24.59 -11.69
CA VAL A 49 -1.24 23.40 -11.91
C VAL A 49 -1.37 22.41 -10.76
N ALA A 50 -1.34 22.90 -9.51
CA ALA A 50 -1.54 22.08 -8.34
C ALA A 50 -2.92 21.39 -8.31
N VAL A 51 -3.98 22.13 -8.62
CA VAL A 51 -5.34 21.57 -8.73
C VAL A 51 -5.43 20.56 -9.88
N ALA A 52 -4.84 20.85 -11.03
CA ALA A 52 -4.80 19.91 -12.14
C ALA A 52 -4.04 18.62 -11.77
N MET A 53 -2.89 18.73 -11.09
CA MET A 53 -2.16 17.55 -10.63
C MET A 53 -2.98 16.71 -9.65
N ILE A 54 -3.70 17.32 -8.71
CA ILE A 54 -4.58 16.62 -7.77
C ILE A 54 -5.72 15.95 -8.53
N PHE A 55 -6.30 16.64 -9.50
CA PHE A 55 -7.39 16.10 -10.34
C PHE A 55 -6.92 14.88 -11.13
N PHE A 56 -5.79 14.97 -11.85
CA PHE A 56 -5.24 13.85 -12.61
C PHE A 56 -4.76 12.69 -11.72
N ALA A 57 -4.24 12.98 -10.53
CA ALA A 57 -3.83 11.94 -9.58
C ALA A 57 -5.02 11.13 -9.01
N ASN A 58 -6.21 11.72 -8.98
CA ASN A 58 -7.43 11.10 -8.46
C ASN A 58 -8.36 10.55 -9.56
N GLN A 59 -7.93 10.54 -10.82
CA GLN A 59 -8.72 9.92 -11.88
C GLN A 59 -8.88 8.41 -11.62
N PRO A 60 -10.07 7.83 -11.90
CA PRO A 60 -10.24 6.38 -11.90
C PRO A 60 -9.18 5.74 -12.80
N ALA A 61 -8.59 4.67 -12.36
CA ALA A 61 -7.63 3.92 -13.16
C ALA A 61 -8.32 2.68 -13.72
N GLU A 62 -7.92 2.25 -14.90
CA GLU A 62 -8.39 0.98 -15.44
C GLU A 62 -8.08 -0.16 -14.45
N ALA A 63 -9.08 -0.95 -14.14
CA ALA A 63 -9.03 -2.06 -13.19
C ALA A 63 -9.82 -3.26 -13.72
N PRO A 64 -9.41 -3.83 -14.89
CA PRO A 64 -10.19 -4.88 -15.54
C PRO A 64 -10.25 -6.12 -14.65
N ILE A 65 -11.44 -6.74 -14.65
CA ILE A 65 -11.65 -8.08 -14.09
C ILE A 65 -11.23 -9.08 -15.18
N PRO A 66 -10.33 -10.04 -14.91
CA PRO A 66 -10.03 -11.11 -15.85
C PRO A 66 -11.29 -11.90 -16.21
N GLU A 67 -11.40 -12.31 -17.47
CA GLU A 67 -12.54 -13.09 -17.93
C GLU A 67 -12.69 -14.39 -17.13
N GLY A 68 -13.90 -14.69 -16.71
CA GLY A 68 -14.23 -15.90 -15.95
C GLY A 68 -13.89 -15.85 -14.46
N THR A 69 -13.36 -14.73 -13.94
CA THR A 69 -12.97 -14.63 -12.51
C THR A 69 -14.16 -14.88 -11.59
N ILE A 70 -15.33 -14.30 -11.87
CA ILE A 70 -16.51 -14.44 -11.00
C ILE A 70 -17.00 -15.89 -11.00
N GLU A 71 -17.13 -16.48 -12.18
CA GLU A 71 -17.61 -17.87 -12.36
C GLU A 71 -16.66 -18.89 -11.74
N ARG A 72 -15.37 -18.57 -11.74
CA ARG A 72 -14.28 -19.41 -11.23
C ARG A 72 -14.45 -19.71 -9.74
N TYR A 73 -14.97 -18.76 -8.97
CA TYR A 73 -15.14 -18.85 -7.52
C TYR A 73 -16.61 -19.00 -7.07
N ALA A 74 -17.61 -18.83 -7.95
CA ALA A 74 -19.02 -18.70 -7.64
C ALA A 74 -19.62 -19.82 -6.76
N GLN A 75 -19.04 -21.03 -6.78
CA GLN A 75 -19.51 -22.18 -6.01
C GLN A 75 -18.52 -22.69 -4.97
N LEU A 76 -17.46 -21.94 -4.74
CA LEU A 76 -16.41 -22.32 -3.80
C LEU A 76 -16.57 -21.54 -2.50
N PRO A 77 -16.69 -22.23 -1.34
CA PRO A 77 -16.78 -21.57 -0.06
C PRO A 77 -15.51 -20.74 0.18
N GLN A 78 -15.69 -19.45 0.45
CA GLN A 78 -14.64 -18.56 0.94
C GLN A 78 -14.85 -18.34 2.42
N LEU A 79 -13.91 -18.75 3.24
CA LEU A 79 -14.02 -18.74 4.71
C LEU A 79 -12.87 -17.96 5.32
N VAL A 80 -13.05 -17.50 6.55
CA VAL A 80 -11.99 -16.88 7.34
C VAL A 80 -11.49 -17.88 8.37
N THR A 81 -10.16 -18.07 8.45
CA THR A 81 -9.53 -18.94 9.44
C THR A 81 -9.52 -18.28 10.83
N GLU A 82 -9.25 -19.04 11.88
CA GLU A 82 -9.08 -18.53 13.26
C GLU A 82 -7.99 -17.42 13.35
N ASN A 83 -6.98 -17.50 12.49
CA ASN A 83 -5.93 -16.48 12.40
C ASN A 83 -6.27 -15.33 11.45
N ASN A 84 -7.55 -15.23 11.05
CA ASN A 84 -8.08 -14.19 10.18
C ASN A 84 -7.50 -14.18 8.74
N PHE A 85 -7.08 -15.35 8.21
CA PHE A 85 -6.68 -15.50 6.81
C PHE A 85 -7.80 -16.09 5.97
N TYR A 86 -7.80 -15.79 4.68
CA TYR A 86 -8.84 -16.26 3.76
C TYR A 86 -8.51 -17.65 3.23
N ARG A 87 -9.51 -18.53 3.34
CA ARG A 87 -9.44 -19.93 2.91
C ARG A 87 -10.51 -20.22 1.87
N LEU A 88 -10.13 -20.93 0.83
CA LEU A 88 -10.98 -21.43 -0.22
C LEU A 88 -11.24 -22.92 -0.01
N GLY A 89 -12.50 -23.34 -0.14
CA GLY A 89 -12.91 -24.75 -0.03
C GLY A 89 -13.27 -25.20 1.38
N ASN A 90 -13.52 -26.51 1.51
CA ASN A 90 -13.94 -27.12 2.76
C ASN A 90 -12.83 -27.09 3.82
N PRO A 91 -13.04 -26.46 5.00
CA PRO A 91 -12.04 -26.46 6.07
C PRO A 91 -11.75 -27.88 6.61
N ALA A 92 -12.67 -28.82 6.38
CA ALA A 92 -12.51 -30.23 6.75
C ALA A 92 -11.87 -31.07 5.64
N ALA A 93 -11.40 -30.47 4.54
CA ALA A 93 -10.65 -31.20 3.50
C ALA A 93 -9.45 -31.94 4.11
N PRO A 94 -9.14 -33.18 3.65
CA PRO A 94 -8.07 -33.97 4.22
C PRO A 94 -6.70 -33.35 4.09
N VAL A 95 -6.54 -32.46 3.10
CA VAL A 95 -5.27 -31.80 2.82
C VAL A 95 -5.42 -30.30 2.92
N GLN A 96 -4.63 -29.69 3.79
CA GLN A 96 -4.61 -28.23 3.96
C GLN A 96 -3.38 -27.65 3.27
N VAL A 97 -3.60 -26.86 2.23
CA VAL A 97 -2.56 -26.14 1.50
C VAL A 97 -2.55 -24.70 1.98
N VAL A 98 -1.38 -24.22 2.38
CA VAL A 98 -1.17 -22.82 2.74
C VAL A 98 -0.04 -22.26 1.89
N GLU A 99 -0.35 -21.18 1.17
CA GLU A 99 0.61 -20.43 0.36
C GLU A 99 0.94 -19.08 1.01
N TYR A 100 2.22 -18.87 1.29
CA TYR A 100 2.79 -17.58 1.68
C TYR A 100 3.35 -16.91 0.44
N SER A 101 2.65 -15.88 -0.04
CA SER A 101 2.91 -15.33 -1.37
C SER A 101 2.73 -13.82 -1.39
N SER A 102 3.09 -13.16 -2.50
CA SER A 102 3.00 -11.71 -2.60
C SER A 102 2.57 -11.28 -3.99
N TYR A 103 1.65 -10.33 -4.03
CA TYR A 103 1.19 -9.71 -5.28
C TYR A 103 2.25 -8.87 -5.99
N THR A 104 3.39 -8.60 -5.35
CA THR A 104 4.49 -7.82 -5.93
C THR A 104 5.70 -8.65 -6.32
N CYS A 105 5.58 -9.97 -6.23
CA CYS A 105 6.66 -10.92 -6.46
C CYS A 105 6.48 -11.62 -7.81
N PRO A 106 7.42 -11.52 -8.76
CA PRO A 106 7.31 -12.19 -10.05
C PRO A 106 7.29 -13.73 -9.97
N ALA A 107 8.04 -14.32 -9.02
CA ALA A 107 8.02 -15.76 -8.79
C ALA A 107 6.66 -16.24 -8.28
N CYS A 108 6.00 -15.41 -7.45
CA CYS A 108 4.65 -15.67 -6.94
C CYS A 108 3.61 -15.62 -8.09
N LEU A 109 3.74 -14.63 -8.98
CA LEU A 109 2.92 -14.56 -10.18
C LEU A 109 3.08 -15.81 -11.05
N ASN A 110 4.31 -16.25 -11.29
CA ASN A 110 4.56 -17.46 -12.05
C ASN A 110 3.92 -18.68 -11.39
N PHE A 111 4.03 -18.83 -10.08
CA PHE A 111 3.38 -19.93 -9.36
C PHE A 111 1.85 -19.85 -9.48
N TYR A 112 1.26 -18.67 -9.27
CA TYR A 112 -0.18 -18.44 -9.47
C TYR A 112 -0.62 -18.86 -10.88
N GLN A 113 0.05 -18.40 -11.93
CA GLN A 113 -0.29 -18.69 -13.32
C GLN A 113 -0.17 -20.17 -13.69
N THR A 114 0.75 -20.91 -13.07
CA THR A 114 1.00 -22.31 -13.39
C THR A 114 0.23 -23.30 -12.52
N SER A 115 -0.27 -22.87 -11.35
CA SER A 115 -0.84 -23.78 -10.36
C SER A 115 -2.27 -23.51 -9.96
N MET A 116 -2.79 -22.27 -10.12
CA MET A 116 -4.10 -21.92 -9.56
C MET A 116 -5.25 -22.74 -10.15
N ASP A 117 -5.20 -23.12 -11.42
CA ASP A 117 -6.22 -23.99 -12.02
C ASP A 117 -6.23 -25.40 -11.40
N ALA A 118 -5.05 -25.96 -11.13
CA ALA A 118 -4.93 -27.24 -10.43
C ALA A 118 -5.41 -27.15 -8.98
N VAL A 119 -5.04 -26.06 -8.28
CA VAL A 119 -5.51 -25.77 -6.92
C VAL A 119 -7.05 -25.74 -6.89
N LEU A 120 -7.67 -24.98 -7.79
CA LEU A 120 -9.13 -24.88 -7.86
C LEU A 120 -9.82 -26.22 -8.16
N ASN A 121 -9.22 -27.05 -9.02
CA ASN A 121 -9.74 -28.38 -9.30
C ASN A 121 -9.69 -29.26 -8.04
N LEU A 122 -8.58 -29.29 -7.33
CA LEU A 122 -8.44 -30.03 -6.07
C LEU A 122 -9.39 -29.52 -4.97
N VAL A 123 -9.66 -28.20 -4.94
CA VAL A 123 -10.65 -27.61 -4.02
C VAL A 123 -12.05 -28.06 -4.38
N ARG A 124 -12.43 -28.04 -5.68
CA ARG A 124 -13.77 -28.51 -6.15
C ARG A 124 -13.99 -29.99 -5.89
N GLU A 125 -12.93 -30.79 -6.00
CA GLU A 125 -12.94 -32.20 -5.67
C GLU A 125 -12.99 -32.47 -4.16
N GLY A 126 -12.84 -31.41 -3.33
CA GLY A 126 -12.80 -31.52 -1.87
C GLY A 126 -11.53 -32.21 -1.33
N VAL A 127 -10.51 -32.35 -2.17
CA VAL A 127 -9.21 -32.94 -1.80
C VAL A 127 -8.44 -31.98 -0.90
N ILE A 128 -8.41 -30.69 -1.24
CA ILE A 128 -7.71 -29.68 -0.48
C ILE A 128 -8.63 -28.55 0.01
N SER A 129 -8.20 -27.90 1.08
CA SER A 129 -8.55 -26.50 1.35
C SER A 129 -7.30 -25.63 1.09
N TYR A 130 -7.50 -24.45 0.52
CA TYR A 130 -6.40 -23.56 0.14
C TYR A 130 -6.48 -22.24 0.91
N THR A 131 -5.39 -21.88 1.58
CA THR A 131 -5.29 -20.61 2.34
C THR A 131 -4.17 -19.78 1.76
N PHE A 132 -4.46 -18.52 1.45
CA PHE A 132 -3.45 -17.55 1.00
C PHE A 132 -3.05 -16.61 2.15
N ILE A 133 -1.75 -16.48 2.39
CA ILE A 133 -1.18 -15.60 3.41
C ILE A 133 -0.26 -14.59 2.74
N PRO A 134 -0.65 -13.30 2.71
CA PRO A 134 0.10 -12.27 2.01
C PRO A 134 1.42 -11.93 2.68
N ARG A 135 2.46 -11.69 1.88
CA ARG A 135 3.82 -11.30 2.31
C ARG A 135 4.22 -9.94 1.74
N PHE A 136 5.09 -9.22 2.48
CA PHE A 136 5.70 -7.95 2.04
C PHE A 136 7.02 -8.16 1.30
N VAL A 137 7.06 -9.07 0.38
CA VAL A 137 8.24 -9.37 -0.41
C VAL A 137 7.94 -9.19 -1.88
N GLY A 138 8.90 -8.75 -2.66
CA GLY A 138 8.73 -8.60 -4.10
C GLY A 138 9.44 -7.39 -4.67
N THR A 139 9.30 -7.21 -5.99
CA THR A 139 10.01 -6.20 -6.77
C THR A 139 9.14 -4.98 -7.06
N TYR A 140 7.82 -5.18 -7.15
CA TYR A 140 6.89 -4.10 -7.48
C TYR A 140 6.47 -3.30 -6.25
N GLN A 141 6.02 -2.09 -6.49
CA GLN A 141 5.65 -1.17 -5.42
C GLN A 141 4.29 -1.50 -4.79
N ASN A 142 4.12 -1.10 -3.53
CA ASN A 142 2.87 -1.14 -2.78
C ASN A 142 2.32 -2.53 -2.48
N ALA A 143 3.19 -3.44 -2.02
CA ALA A 143 2.78 -4.79 -1.57
C ALA A 143 1.72 -4.74 -0.46
N GLU A 144 1.89 -3.83 0.50
CA GLU A 144 0.94 -3.63 1.59
C GLU A 144 -0.43 -3.17 1.08
N GLY A 145 -0.45 -2.20 0.15
CA GLY A 145 -1.71 -1.73 -0.44
C GLY A 145 -2.46 -2.81 -1.21
N ALA A 146 -1.74 -3.65 -1.98
CA ALA A 146 -2.34 -4.77 -2.70
C ALA A 146 -2.95 -5.80 -1.75
N ALA A 147 -2.20 -6.21 -0.72
CA ALA A 147 -2.66 -7.17 0.27
C ALA A 147 -3.83 -6.62 1.11
N SER A 148 -3.76 -5.33 1.51
CA SER A 148 -4.87 -4.64 2.19
C SER A 148 -6.14 -4.60 1.34
N ALA A 149 -5.99 -4.38 0.03
CA ALA A 149 -7.12 -4.35 -0.88
C ALA A 149 -7.79 -5.72 -1.00
N ALA A 150 -7.01 -6.82 -1.11
CA ALA A 150 -7.56 -8.17 -1.08
C ALA A 150 -8.30 -8.45 0.25
N PHE A 151 -7.71 -8.05 1.38
CA PHE A 151 -8.37 -8.18 2.69
C PHE A 151 -9.70 -7.42 2.72
N CYS A 152 -9.73 -6.17 2.26
CA CYS A 152 -10.95 -5.36 2.25
C CYS A 152 -12.02 -5.89 1.28
N ALA A 153 -11.64 -6.52 0.17
CA ALA A 153 -12.56 -7.25 -0.70
C ALA A 153 -13.09 -8.51 -0.01
N GLY A 154 -12.22 -9.18 0.74
CA GLY A 154 -12.58 -10.36 1.53
C GLY A 154 -13.58 -10.07 2.65
N GLU A 155 -13.52 -8.88 3.30
CA GLU A 155 -14.54 -8.44 4.26
C GLU A 155 -15.94 -8.32 3.60
N GLN A 156 -15.99 -8.27 2.27
CA GLN A 156 -17.21 -8.25 1.47
C GLN A 156 -17.46 -9.56 0.69
N GLY A 157 -16.72 -10.64 1.03
CA GLY A 157 -16.90 -11.97 0.47
C GLY A 157 -16.27 -12.22 -0.88
N MET A 158 -15.39 -11.33 -1.37
CA MET A 158 -14.75 -11.43 -2.70
C MET A 158 -13.22 -11.40 -2.65
N TYR A 159 -12.64 -12.13 -1.67
CA TYR A 159 -11.19 -12.18 -1.51
C TYR A 159 -10.48 -12.77 -2.73
N PHE A 160 -10.94 -13.94 -3.20
CA PHE A 160 -10.23 -14.68 -4.26
C PHE A 160 -10.50 -14.11 -5.64
N GLU A 161 -11.66 -13.50 -5.89
CA GLU A 161 -11.92 -12.72 -7.10
C GLU A 161 -10.97 -11.53 -7.19
N TYR A 162 -10.80 -10.81 -6.09
CA TYR A 162 -9.89 -9.67 -6.02
C TYR A 162 -8.42 -10.11 -6.10
N HIS A 163 -8.08 -11.26 -5.54
CA HIS A 163 -6.78 -11.93 -5.65
C HIS A 163 -6.38 -12.18 -7.11
N ASP A 164 -7.28 -12.74 -7.93
CA ASP A 164 -7.05 -12.96 -9.36
C ASP A 164 -6.78 -11.63 -10.09
N MET A 165 -7.56 -10.59 -9.79
CA MET A 165 -7.37 -9.26 -10.37
C MET A 165 -5.99 -8.70 -10.05
N LEU A 166 -5.52 -8.83 -8.81
CA LEU A 166 -4.20 -8.34 -8.41
C LEU A 166 -3.07 -9.01 -9.18
N PHE A 167 -3.10 -10.32 -9.37
CA PHE A 167 -2.09 -11.01 -10.17
C PHE A 167 -2.18 -10.66 -11.67
N ALA A 168 -3.39 -10.51 -12.21
CA ALA A 168 -3.57 -10.04 -13.58
C ALA A 168 -3.01 -8.63 -13.78
N TRP A 169 -3.25 -7.72 -12.83
CA TRP A 169 -2.71 -6.36 -12.90
C TRP A 169 -1.20 -6.31 -12.73
N GLN A 170 -0.61 -7.22 -11.95
CA GLN A 170 0.85 -7.34 -11.88
C GLN A 170 1.44 -7.58 -13.28
N THR A 171 0.84 -8.47 -14.06
CA THR A 171 1.25 -8.75 -15.45
C THR A 171 1.07 -7.54 -16.35
N GLN A 172 -0.08 -6.87 -16.25
CA GLN A 172 -0.48 -5.83 -17.21
C GLN A 172 0.17 -4.48 -16.92
N TYR A 173 0.37 -4.13 -15.64
CA TYR A 173 0.75 -2.77 -15.23
C TYR A 173 2.07 -2.68 -14.47
N GLY A 174 2.69 -3.79 -14.09
CA GLY A 174 3.97 -3.83 -13.39
C GLY A 174 4.01 -2.91 -12.16
N ASN A 175 4.99 -2.00 -12.09
CA ASN A 175 5.16 -1.08 -10.96
C ASN A 175 3.97 -0.13 -10.72
N THR A 176 3.04 -0.02 -11.65
CA THR A 176 1.85 0.83 -11.49
C THR A 176 0.59 0.03 -11.15
N ALA A 177 0.71 -1.29 -11.02
CA ALA A 177 -0.40 -2.21 -10.78
C ALA A 177 -1.23 -1.84 -9.54
N PHE A 178 -0.57 -1.54 -8.45
CA PHE A 178 -1.22 -1.40 -7.14
C PHE A 178 -1.35 0.06 -6.67
N ARG A 179 -1.53 1.00 -7.62
CA ARG A 179 -1.85 2.37 -7.27
C ARG A 179 -3.21 2.43 -6.58
N ARG A 180 -3.32 3.28 -5.55
CA ARG A 180 -4.54 3.38 -4.73
C ARG A 180 -5.81 3.59 -5.55
N ASN A 181 -5.78 4.40 -6.60
CA ASN A 181 -6.93 4.63 -7.46
C ASN A 181 -7.35 3.35 -8.20
N ARG A 182 -6.41 2.53 -8.73
CA ARG A 182 -6.74 1.24 -9.35
C ARG A 182 -7.31 0.25 -8.33
N LEU A 183 -6.75 0.18 -7.12
CA LEU A 183 -7.30 -0.67 -6.08
C LEU A 183 -8.75 -0.30 -5.76
N ILE A 184 -9.09 0.97 -5.73
CA ILE A 184 -10.47 1.42 -5.48
C ILE A 184 -11.36 1.15 -6.70
N SER A 185 -10.88 1.43 -7.92
CA SER A 185 -11.63 1.13 -9.14
C SER A 185 -11.93 -0.37 -9.28
N GLY A 186 -10.99 -1.25 -8.86
CA GLY A 186 -11.22 -2.68 -8.87
C GLY A 186 -12.33 -3.14 -7.93
N ALA A 187 -12.46 -2.51 -6.77
CA ALA A 187 -13.58 -2.78 -5.88
C ALA A 187 -14.92 -2.33 -6.50
N GLU A 188 -14.92 -1.21 -7.22
CA GLU A 188 -16.10 -0.71 -7.95
C GLU A 188 -16.48 -1.67 -9.09
N GLU A 189 -15.51 -2.13 -9.88
CA GLU A 189 -15.75 -3.09 -10.99
C GLU A 189 -16.31 -4.43 -10.48
N LEU A 190 -15.87 -4.91 -9.30
CA LEU A 190 -16.46 -6.09 -8.64
C LEU A 190 -17.82 -5.83 -8.00
N GLY A 191 -18.35 -4.60 -8.04
CA GLY A 191 -19.63 -4.25 -7.42
C GLY A 191 -19.61 -4.19 -5.90
N LEU A 192 -18.41 -4.06 -5.30
CA LEU A 192 -18.26 -3.91 -3.85
C LEU A 192 -18.74 -2.53 -3.38
N ASN A 193 -19.10 -2.44 -2.10
CA ASN A 193 -19.33 -1.15 -1.46
C ASN A 193 -18.01 -0.38 -1.36
N THR A 194 -17.81 0.59 -2.26
CA THR A 194 -16.57 1.35 -2.38
C THR A 194 -16.28 2.24 -1.18
N ASP A 195 -17.29 2.72 -0.46
CA ASP A 195 -17.09 3.53 0.74
C ASP A 195 -16.61 2.65 1.90
N ALA A 196 -17.21 1.48 2.10
CA ALA A 196 -16.72 0.49 3.06
C ALA A 196 -15.30 0.03 2.71
N PHE A 197 -15.01 -0.21 1.42
CA PHE A 197 -13.69 -0.57 0.94
C PHE A 197 -12.64 0.51 1.22
N ARG A 198 -12.94 1.78 0.93
CA ARG A 198 -12.06 2.93 1.22
C ARG A 198 -11.79 3.09 2.71
N SER A 199 -12.83 2.93 3.53
CA SER A 199 -12.73 2.95 4.99
C SER A 199 -11.83 1.84 5.50
N CYS A 200 -12.03 0.61 5.02
CA CYS A 200 -11.18 -0.54 5.32
C CYS A 200 -9.71 -0.30 4.94
N LEU A 201 -9.42 0.15 3.70
CA LEU A 201 -8.06 0.45 3.23
C LEU A 201 -7.32 1.49 4.07
N SER A 202 -8.06 2.32 4.79
CA SER A 202 -7.48 3.36 5.65
C SER A 202 -7.47 2.95 7.13
N SER A 203 -7.96 1.75 7.44
CA SER A 203 -8.11 1.27 8.81
C SER A 203 -6.87 0.51 9.29
N ASN A 204 -6.68 0.50 10.61
CA ASN A 204 -5.68 -0.34 11.25
C ASN A 204 -5.99 -1.85 11.11
N ARG A 205 -7.24 -2.25 10.76
CA ARG A 205 -7.57 -3.66 10.56
C ARG A 205 -6.81 -4.26 9.40
N ALA A 206 -6.79 -3.57 8.25
CA ALA A 206 -6.06 -4.02 7.07
C ALA A 206 -4.55 -4.12 7.35
N SER A 207 -3.93 -3.07 7.89
CA SER A 207 -2.49 -3.09 8.21
C SER A 207 -2.12 -4.12 9.29
N ASN A 208 -2.97 -4.31 10.30
CA ASN A 208 -2.77 -5.34 11.32
C ASN A 208 -2.87 -6.75 10.72
N HIS A 209 -3.84 -7.01 9.82
CA HIS A 209 -3.95 -8.28 9.12
C HIS A 209 -2.64 -8.64 8.40
N ILE A 210 -2.09 -7.70 7.63
CA ILE A 210 -0.86 -7.92 6.89
C ILE A 210 0.36 -8.08 7.82
N SER A 211 0.43 -7.30 8.89
CA SER A 211 1.48 -7.45 9.91
C SER A 211 1.43 -8.81 10.59
N ASN A 212 0.22 -9.34 10.84
CA ASN A 212 0.04 -10.68 11.39
C ASN A 212 0.50 -11.75 10.40
N ALA A 213 0.19 -11.59 9.11
CA ALA A 213 0.63 -12.50 8.06
C ALA A 213 2.17 -12.60 7.97
N ASN A 214 2.85 -11.47 8.01
CA ASN A 214 4.32 -11.46 8.03
C ASN A 214 4.87 -12.13 9.29
N ARG A 215 4.30 -11.81 10.46
CA ARG A 215 4.72 -12.39 11.73
C ARG A 215 4.49 -13.91 11.79
N ASP A 216 3.38 -14.40 11.24
CA ASP A 216 3.13 -15.86 11.14
C ASP A 216 4.22 -16.54 10.32
N ALA A 217 4.57 -16.00 9.15
CA ALA A 217 5.63 -16.54 8.31
C ALA A 217 7.01 -16.48 8.98
N GLU A 218 7.35 -15.37 9.63
CA GLU A 218 8.62 -15.20 10.36
C GLU A 218 8.74 -16.19 11.52
N SER A 219 7.65 -16.41 12.25
CA SER A 219 7.62 -17.38 13.36
C SER A 219 7.89 -18.81 12.92
N ARG A 220 7.64 -19.12 11.64
CA ARG A 220 7.92 -20.41 11.00
C ARG A 220 9.30 -20.47 10.33
N GLY A 221 10.07 -19.38 10.38
CA GLY A 221 11.36 -19.27 9.71
C GLY A 221 11.26 -19.14 8.19
N PHE A 222 10.12 -18.76 7.65
CA PHE A 222 9.91 -18.62 6.21
C PHE A 222 10.53 -17.32 5.70
N VAL A 223 11.49 -17.45 4.78
CA VAL A 223 12.18 -16.35 4.12
C VAL A 223 11.76 -16.29 2.67
N GLY A 224 11.31 -15.11 2.20
CA GLY A 224 10.89 -14.90 0.83
C GLY A 224 9.46 -15.37 0.53
N ALA A 225 9.17 -15.52 -0.77
CA ALA A 225 7.91 -16.01 -1.35
C ALA A 225 8.15 -16.43 -2.82
N PRO A 226 7.33 -17.33 -3.40
CA PRO A 226 6.27 -18.09 -2.73
C PRO A 226 6.83 -19.25 -1.87
N ILE A 227 6.11 -19.57 -0.78
CA ILE A 227 6.37 -20.75 0.04
C ILE A 227 5.04 -21.49 0.19
N THR A 228 5.05 -22.79 -0.13
CA THR A 228 3.86 -23.63 -0.02
C THR A 228 4.06 -24.67 1.08
N THR A 229 3.05 -24.83 1.93
CA THR A 229 3.00 -25.91 2.90
C THR A 229 1.78 -26.79 2.67
N VAL A 230 1.92 -28.07 2.93
CA VAL A 230 0.84 -29.06 2.90
C VAL A 230 0.76 -29.73 4.27
N ASN A 231 -0.37 -29.63 4.93
CA ASN A 231 -0.57 -30.08 6.32
C ASN A 231 0.56 -29.60 7.28
N GLY A 232 1.01 -28.34 7.07
CA GLY A 232 2.07 -27.70 7.87
C GLY A 232 3.50 -28.05 7.44
N THR A 233 3.70 -28.99 6.53
CA THR A 233 5.03 -29.35 6.00
C THR A 233 5.33 -28.55 4.73
N GLN A 234 6.46 -27.84 4.70
CA GLN A 234 6.90 -27.11 3.52
C GLN A 234 7.25 -28.08 2.40
N ILE A 235 6.76 -27.79 1.20
CA ILE A 235 7.08 -28.50 -0.04
C ILE A 235 7.77 -27.56 -1.04
N ASN A 236 8.33 -28.10 -2.11
CA ASN A 236 8.76 -27.26 -3.23
C ASN A 236 7.53 -26.60 -3.88
N THR A 237 7.64 -25.30 -4.12
CA THR A 237 6.54 -24.52 -4.68
C THR A 237 6.46 -24.74 -6.19
N ASN A 238 5.90 -25.91 -6.59
CA ASN A 238 5.55 -26.23 -7.98
C ASN A 238 4.25 -27.07 -8.02
N VAL A 239 3.51 -26.93 -9.12
CA VAL A 239 2.18 -27.52 -9.25
C VAL A 239 2.21 -29.07 -9.24
N ASN A 240 3.20 -29.69 -9.87
CA ASN A 240 3.25 -31.16 -9.97
C ASN A 240 3.48 -31.80 -8.60
N GLU A 241 4.38 -31.21 -7.79
CA GLU A 241 4.64 -31.69 -6.44
C GLU A 241 3.44 -31.46 -5.53
N LEU A 242 2.79 -30.29 -5.63
CA LEU A 242 1.58 -29.98 -4.90
C LEU A 242 0.47 -31.02 -5.18
N VAL A 243 0.18 -31.27 -6.47
CA VAL A 243 -0.87 -32.21 -6.90
C VAL A 243 -0.54 -33.64 -6.45
N SER A 244 0.69 -34.07 -6.68
CA SER A 244 1.15 -35.41 -6.28
C SER A 244 1.04 -35.61 -4.76
N TYR A 245 1.47 -34.62 -4.00
CA TYR A 245 1.43 -34.66 -2.54
C TYR A 245 -0.02 -34.64 -2.01
N ALA A 246 -0.89 -33.83 -2.62
CA ALA A 246 -2.28 -33.73 -2.24
C ALA A 246 -3.01 -35.08 -2.39
N TYR A 247 -2.88 -35.76 -3.53
CA TYR A 247 -3.51 -37.08 -3.74
C TYR A 247 -2.88 -38.18 -2.88
N THR A 248 -1.57 -38.12 -2.63
CA THR A 248 -0.90 -39.09 -1.74
C THR A 248 -1.44 -38.97 -0.31
N MET A 249 -1.59 -37.74 0.17
CA MET A 249 -2.12 -37.49 1.51
C MET A 249 -3.62 -37.80 1.63
N GLN A 250 -4.41 -37.54 0.58
CA GLN A 250 -5.82 -37.92 0.52
C GLN A 250 -5.98 -39.45 0.67
N GLY A 251 -5.20 -40.23 -0.06
CA GLY A 251 -5.21 -41.71 0.01
C GLY A 251 -4.83 -42.28 1.37
N SER A 252 -4.16 -41.50 2.20
CA SER A 252 -3.72 -41.86 3.54
C SER A 252 -4.74 -41.54 4.65
N GLN A 253 -5.87 -40.89 4.31
CA GLN A 253 -6.91 -40.49 5.25
C GLN A 253 -8.24 -41.20 4.98
N PRO A 254 -9.03 -41.53 6.01
CA PRO A 254 -10.37 -42.07 5.81
C PRO A 254 -11.28 -41.06 5.11
N ALA A 255 -12.09 -41.53 4.14
CA ALA A 255 -13.04 -40.70 3.41
C ALA A 255 -13.95 -39.92 4.39
N ARG A 256 -13.93 -38.59 4.28
CA ARG A 256 -14.75 -37.71 5.10
C ARG A 256 -16.00 -37.29 4.34
N PRO A 257 -17.15 -37.16 5.01
CA PRO A 257 -18.41 -36.79 4.35
C PRO A 257 -18.29 -35.36 3.74
N PRO A 258 -18.96 -35.10 2.60
CA PRO A 258 -19.04 -33.78 2.00
C PRO A 258 -19.70 -32.79 2.98
N MET A 259 -19.23 -31.56 2.97
CA MET A 259 -19.76 -30.46 3.77
C MET A 259 -21.18 -30.11 3.32
N PRO A 260 -22.15 -29.90 4.25
CA PRO A 260 -23.41 -29.30 3.88
C PRO A 260 -23.22 -27.92 3.28
N LEU A 261 -23.88 -27.62 2.16
CA LEU A 261 -23.78 -26.33 1.44
C LEU A 261 -24.42 -25.14 2.18
N ASP A 262 -24.75 -25.30 3.47
CA ASP A 262 -25.57 -24.35 4.24
C ASP A 262 -24.82 -23.64 5.39
N GLU A 263 -23.47 -23.69 5.38
CA GLU A 263 -22.71 -22.79 6.24
C GLU A 263 -22.37 -21.52 5.46
N THR A 264 -23.37 -20.64 5.38
CA THR A 264 -23.31 -19.31 4.79
C THR A 264 -22.21 -18.49 5.45
N LEU A 265 -21.48 -17.75 4.62
CA LEU A 265 -20.60 -16.63 5.00
C LEU A 265 -21.16 -15.87 6.20
N PRO A 266 -20.32 -15.47 7.17
CA PRO A 266 -20.78 -14.54 8.18
C PRO A 266 -21.43 -13.35 7.49
N PRO A 267 -22.55 -12.82 8.00
CA PRO A 267 -23.25 -11.72 7.37
C PRO A 267 -22.27 -10.60 7.11
N SER A 268 -22.27 -10.12 5.87
CA SER A 268 -21.54 -8.92 5.47
C SER A 268 -21.69 -7.90 6.58
N ALA A 269 -20.57 -7.39 7.09
CA ALA A 269 -20.56 -6.33 8.10
C ALA A 269 -21.07 -5.01 7.49
N SER A 270 -22.34 -5.00 7.11
CA SER A 270 -23.08 -3.82 6.65
C SER A 270 -23.89 -3.18 7.77
N ASP A 271 -23.89 -3.77 8.98
CA ASP A 271 -24.44 -3.07 10.13
C ASP A 271 -23.37 -2.12 10.66
N PRO A 272 -23.67 -0.81 10.74
CA PRO A 272 -22.83 0.12 11.46
C PRO A 272 -22.76 -0.39 12.90
N VAL A 273 -21.57 -0.69 13.38
CA VAL A 273 -21.34 -0.85 14.81
C VAL A 273 -21.69 0.50 15.41
N ASP A 274 -22.87 0.58 16.01
CA ASP A 274 -23.23 1.66 16.90
C ASP A 274 -22.12 1.72 17.95
N ASP A 275 -21.28 2.74 17.86
CA ASP A 275 -20.47 3.17 18.98
C ASP A 275 -21.43 3.36 20.16
N PRO A 276 -21.14 2.80 21.33
CA PRO A 276 -21.97 3.08 22.49
C PRO A 276 -21.88 4.58 22.76
N VAL A 277 -22.95 5.29 22.38
CA VAL A 277 -23.22 6.62 22.84
C VAL A 277 -23.17 6.55 24.35
N ASN A 278 -22.15 7.18 24.91
CA ASN A 278 -22.00 7.41 26.33
C ASN A 278 -23.16 8.32 26.76
N THR A 279 -24.27 7.69 27.16
CA THR A 279 -25.39 8.39 27.78
C THR A 279 -24.92 8.67 29.21
N GLU A 280 -24.41 9.86 29.42
CA GLU A 280 -24.23 10.40 30.75
C GLU A 280 -25.61 10.47 31.44
N THR A 281 -25.82 9.53 32.32
CA THR A 281 -26.92 9.60 33.26
C THR A 281 -26.40 10.42 34.43
N ASP A 282 -26.85 11.68 34.50
CA ASP A 282 -26.73 12.53 35.66
C ASP A 282 -27.33 11.80 36.89
N THR A 283 -26.47 11.32 37.73
CA THR A 283 -26.82 10.96 39.11
C THR A 283 -26.02 11.84 40.03
N GLU A 284 -26.71 12.87 40.48
CA GLU A 284 -26.31 13.75 41.56
C GLU A 284 -26.07 12.92 42.82
N THR A 285 -24.83 12.73 43.23
CA THR A 285 -24.48 12.21 44.54
C THR A 285 -23.48 13.14 45.20
N THR A 286 -24.01 13.70 46.29
CA THR A 286 -23.42 14.62 47.26
C THR A 286 -22.02 14.20 47.70
N ILE A 287 -21.16 15.19 47.72
CA ILE A 287 -19.74 15.09 48.06
C ILE A 287 -19.62 15.18 49.58
N GLU A 288 -18.91 14.23 50.17
CA GLU A 288 -18.24 14.45 51.47
C GLU A 288 -16.74 14.63 51.20
N GLU A 289 -16.26 15.74 51.66
CA GLU A 289 -14.92 16.30 51.61
C GLU A 289 -14.05 15.62 52.68
N GLU A 290 -13.08 14.80 52.31
CA GLU A 290 -11.97 14.45 53.20
C GLU A 290 -10.65 14.92 52.58
N ALA A 291 -10.05 15.85 53.31
CA ALA A 291 -8.74 16.42 53.06
C ALA A 291 -7.64 15.44 53.49
N ILE A 292 -6.73 15.08 52.61
CA ILE A 292 -5.42 14.47 53.01
C ILE A 292 -4.30 15.17 52.23
N SER A 293 -3.58 15.94 53.02
CA SER A 293 -2.21 16.45 53.01
C SER A 293 -1.27 16.12 51.86
N GLU A 294 -0.71 17.21 51.36
CA GLU A 294 0.50 17.33 50.56
C GLU A 294 1.75 16.90 51.38
N GLU A 295 2.62 16.11 50.77
CA GLU A 295 4.06 16.15 51.06
C GLU A 295 4.83 16.12 49.73
N PRO A 296 5.88 16.94 49.58
CA PRO A 296 6.65 17.08 48.36
C PRO A 296 7.85 16.14 48.34
N VAL A 297 8.12 15.45 47.24
CA VAL A 297 9.35 14.73 47.01
C VAL A 297 10.28 15.53 46.08
N GLU A 298 11.45 15.71 46.62
CA GLU A 298 12.60 16.49 46.20
C GLU A 298 13.10 16.15 44.78
N THR A 299 13.51 17.22 44.15
CA THR A 299 14.41 17.28 43.01
C THR A 299 15.83 16.84 43.41
N ALA A 300 16.39 15.88 42.71
CA ALA A 300 17.80 15.59 42.71
C ALA A 300 18.41 15.90 41.35
N THR A 301 19.07 17.03 41.31
CA THR A 301 20.06 17.46 40.31
C THR A 301 21.43 16.89 40.71
N THR A 302 22.13 16.30 39.77
CA THR A 302 23.62 16.21 39.69
C THR A 302 23.91 15.55 38.36
N SER A 303 24.76 15.96 37.54
CA SER A 303 25.87 16.89 37.34
C SER A 303 26.70 16.30 36.19
N GLU A 304 27.18 17.20 35.37
CA GLU A 304 28.12 17.03 34.27
C GLU A 304 29.40 16.29 34.60
N ALA A 305 29.94 15.58 33.59
CA ALA A 305 31.38 15.46 33.24
C ALA A 305 31.40 14.76 31.88
N ASP A 306 31.72 15.34 30.77
CA ASP A 306 33.00 15.87 30.19
C ASP A 306 34.07 14.78 30.13
N GLU A 307 34.52 14.55 28.98
CA GLU A 307 35.82 14.25 28.34
C GLU A 307 35.69 13.22 27.21
N THR A 308 35.83 13.70 25.98
CA THR A 308 36.96 13.63 25.04
C THR A 308 37.57 12.25 24.82
N ASP A 309 37.56 11.80 23.63
CA ASP A 309 38.69 11.61 22.72
C ASP A 309 38.58 10.33 21.88
N GLU A 310 38.93 10.50 20.71
CA GLU A 310 39.84 9.84 19.78
C GLU A 310 39.25 8.90 18.71
N ALA A 311 39.39 9.46 17.53
CA ALA A 311 39.29 8.82 16.23
C ALA A 311 40.29 7.68 16.04
N THR A 312 39.86 6.59 15.45
CA THR A 312 40.78 5.72 14.71
C THR A 312 40.12 5.16 13.47
N GLU A 313 40.50 5.71 12.33
CA GLU A 313 40.41 5.03 11.02
C GLU A 313 41.40 3.85 10.99
N PRO A 314 41.14 2.83 10.21
CA PRO A 314 42.23 2.18 9.48
C PRO A 314 42.03 2.22 7.96
N THR A 315 42.88 3.01 7.36
CA THR A 315 43.75 2.81 6.20
C THR A 315 43.46 1.64 5.27
N ALA A 316 43.16 2.03 4.03
CA ALA A 316 43.27 1.22 2.83
C ALA A 316 44.67 0.69 2.61
N THR A 317 44.83 -0.56 2.26
CA THR A 317 46.05 -1.10 1.64
C THR A 317 45.71 -1.68 0.29
N SER A 318 46.20 -0.98 -0.73
CA SER A 318 46.35 -1.39 -2.11
C SER A 318 47.59 -2.29 -2.24
N THR A 319 47.46 -3.37 -2.99
CA THR A 319 48.54 -4.03 -3.74
C THR A 319 47.86 -4.66 -4.96
N ASP A 320 47.97 -4.17 -6.10
CA ASP A 320 48.98 -4.03 -7.18
C ASP A 320 49.45 -5.38 -7.77
N GLU A 321 49.15 -5.46 -9.07
CA GLU A 321 49.81 -6.10 -10.21
C GLU A 321 50.22 -7.57 -10.16
N THR A 322 49.86 -8.31 -11.17
CA THR A 322 50.61 -8.71 -12.41
C THR A 322 49.73 -9.67 -13.21
N ASP A 323 49.39 -9.38 -14.43
CA ASP A 323 50.03 -9.53 -15.75
C ASP A 323 50.27 -10.97 -16.22
N ALA A 324 49.95 -11.13 -17.49
CA ALA A 324 50.32 -12.15 -18.47
C ALA A 324 49.24 -13.22 -18.81
N SER A 325 48.69 -13.08 -19.94
CA SER A 325 49.18 -13.37 -21.29
C SER A 325 48.50 -14.62 -21.91
N THR A 326 47.85 -14.34 -23.03
CA THR A 326 47.78 -15.13 -24.29
C THR A 326 47.54 -16.65 -24.24
N ASP A 327 46.47 -17.09 -24.87
CA ASP A 327 46.54 -17.83 -26.15
C ASP A 327 45.11 -18.20 -26.66
N GLU A 328 44.78 -17.67 -27.79
CA GLU A 328 44.02 -18.37 -28.84
C GLU A 328 45.01 -19.14 -29.68
N PRO A 329 44.72 -20.30 -30.29
CA PRO A 329 44.02 -20.26 -31.56
C PRO A 329 43.17 -21.51 -31.96
N ALA A 330 42.38 -21.25 -32.98
CA ALA A 330 42.12 -22.03 -34.21
C ALA A 330 41.15 -23.21 -34.20
N ASP A 331 40.10 -22.99 -34.97
CA ASP A 331 39.60 -23.75 -36.10
C ASP A 331 39.95 -25.26 -36.17
N THR A 332 38.91 -26.04 -36.27
CA THR A 332 38.81 -27.03 -37.37
C THR A 332 37.36 -27.37 -37.65
N ASP A 333 36.94 -27.14 -38.90
CA ASP A 333 35.89 -27.81 -39.66
C ASP A 333 36.02 -29.35 -39.54
N ASP A 334 34.91 -30.08 -39.52
CA ASP A 334 34.53 -31.07 -40.55
C ASP A 334 33.45 -32.07 -40.05
N GLU A 335 32.50 -32.32 -40.98
CA GLU A 335 31.51 -33.38 -41.10
C GLU A 335 30.20 -33.27 -40.29
#